data_db9b202ff854c06b8c9f38915a7efeb1
#
_entry.id   db9b202ff854c06b8c9f38915a7efeb1
#
_cell.length_a   1.000
_cell.length_b   1.000
_cell.length_c   1.000
_cell.angle_alpha   90.00
_cell.angle_beta   90.00
_cell.angle_gamma   90.00
#
_symmetry.space_group_name_H-M   'P 1'
#
loop_
_entity.id
_entity.type
_entity.pdbx_description
1 polymer ?
#
loop_
_entity_poly.entity_id
_entity_poly.type
_entity_poly.pdbx_seq_one_letter_code
_entity_poly.pdbx_strand_id
1 'polypeptide(L)'
;MPSPHLELPLSRRGFLIASAGAAAALSVTAAPAQARNARVFGRFGSPAARLTATTLYVDAQGRGDHTTVQAAVNATTGSGWTLVIAPGTYRETVSLDATRTEATWIGASEDPRDVVIVYDNAAGTPKPDGSGTYGTTGSATTTLRADGFTARWITFANDWLRADHPDISGTQAVALKVMGDRSAFHHCRFLGHQDTLYADSLALTVFARQYFSHCYAEGDVDFVFGRATAVYEHCHFRTLDRTDLAAAPYGFVFAPSTAGANPLGYLVSRGRISSEAPDAAYKLARPWVPSSDTTARPSLTVRDTRLGAGIDAVAPYTNMSNSYPWQNQRFAEYHNFGPGAEITVPENRPQLTDEQAESATREAYLGDWRPWKGEC
;
A
#
# COMPACT_ATOMS: atom_id res chain seq x y z
N MET A 1 -8.78 22.63 54.09
CA MET A 1 -8.89 23.52 52.92
C MET A 1 -7.48 23.80 52.42
N PRO A 2 -7.10 23.41 51.26
CA PRO A 2 -7.43 23.99 49.97
C PRO A 2 -7.85 22.92 48.94
N SER A 3 -8.53 23.36 47.87
CA SER A 3 -9.12 22.59 46.76
C SER A 3 -8.06 21.99 45.84
N PRO A 4 -8.34 20.83 45.21
CA PRO A 4 -7.48 20.30 44.16
C PRO A 4 -7.81 20.90 42.78
N HIS A 5 -6.78 21.28 42.07
CA HIS A 5 -6.84 21.66 40.65
C HIS A 5 -7.10 20.42 39.79
N LEU A 6 -8.19 20.44 39.03
CA LEU A 6 -8.43 19.50 37.92
C LEU A 6 -7.56 19.95 36.73
N GLU A 7 -6.61 19.12 36.33
CA GLU A 7 -6.00 19.18 35.01
C GLU A 7 -6.76 18.26 34.06
N LEU A 8 -7.26 18.83 32.97
CA LEU A 8 -7.89 18.12 31.86
C LEU A 8 -6.79 17.68 30.87
N PRO A 9 -6.83 16.45 30.33
CA PRO A 9 -5.90 16.07 29.29
C PRO A 9 -6.37 16.59 27.92
N LEU A 10 -5.48 17.30 27.25
CA LEU A 10 -5.61 17.71 25.84
C LEU A 10 -5.16 16.56 24.93
N SER A 11 -6.10 15.98 24.20
CA SER A 11 -5.83 15.06 23.11
C SER A 11 -6.75 15.37 21.94
N ARG A 12 -6.27 16.09 20.96
CA ARG A 12 -6.81 16.12 19.60
C ARG A 12 -5.70 16.59 18.65
N ARG A 13 -5.11 15.68 17.89
CA ARG A 13 -4.39 16.00 16.68
C ARG A 13 -5.29 15.73 15.48
N GLY A 14 -6.16 16.72 15.20
CA GLY A 14 -6.79 16.85 13.90
C GLY A 14 -5.83 17.54 12.94
N PHE A 15 -5.81 17.14 11.70
CA PHE A 15 -5.21 17.90 10.62
C PHE A 15 -5.96 19.23 10.48
N LEU A 16 -5.45 20.29 11.07
CA LEU A 16 -5.94 21.66 10.86
C LEU A 16 -4.88 22.44 10.09
N ILE A 17 -5.29 22.90 8.91
CA ILE A 17 -4.64 23.98 8.18
C ILE A 17 -4.72 25.22 9.07
N ALA A 18 -3.60 25.66 9.63
CA ALA A 18 -3.52 26.89 10.39
C ALA A 18 -3.35 28.09 9.44
N SER A 19 -4.32 28.97 9.45
CA SER A 19 -4.20 30.32 8.89
C SER A 19 -3.92 31.30 10.01
N ALA A 20 -2.86 32.12 9.78
CA ALA A 20 -2.61 33.52 10.20
C ALA A 20 -2.27 33.83 11.65
N GLY A 21 -1.14 34.54 11.80
CA GLY A 21 -0.88 35.50 12.90
C GLY A 21 0.57 35.94 13.04
N ALA A 22 0.94 36.97 12.28
CA ALA A 22 1.83 38.12 12.52
C ALA A 22 3.34 37.95 12.84
N ALA A 23 4.15 38.34 11.87
CA ALA A 23 5.22 39.35 11.80
C ALA A 23 6.56 39.09 12.48
N ALA A 24 7.55 38.70 11.66
CA ALA A 24 8.85 39.36 11.59
C ALA A 24 9.43 39.16 10.18
N ALA A 25 9.76 40.26 9.52
CA ALA A 25 10.20 40.31 8.14
C ALA A 25 11.62 39.76 7.96
N LEU A 26 11.74 38.66 7.24
CA LEU A 26 12.92 38.33 6.44
C LEU A 26 12.39 37.98 5.06
N SER A 27 12.61 38.88 4.12
CA SER A 27 12.22 38.74 2.72
C SER A 27 13.04 37.66 2.03
N VAL A 28 12.59 36.40 2.16
CA VAL A 28 12.91 35.35 1.20
C VAL A 28 11.72 35.32 0.25
N THR A 29 11.90 35.81 -0.96
CA THR A 29 10.91 35.75 -2.02
C THR A 29 10.62 34.28 -2.32
N ALA A 30 9.60 33.72 -1.68
CA ALA A 30 9.01 32.46 -2.08
C ALA A 30 8.38 32.67 -3.45
N ALA A 31 8.93 32.03 -4.47
CA ALA A 31 8.28 31.98 -5.77
C ALA A 31 6.89 31.35 -5.58
N PRO A 32 5.82 31.94 -6.13
CA PRO A 32 4.46 31.47 -5.95
C PRO A 32 4.34 30.01 -6.45
N ALA A 33 3.46 29.22 -5.82
CA ALA A 33 3.20 27.84 -6.18
C ALA A 33 2.89 27.65 -7.69
N GLN A 34 2.34 28.68 -8.33
CA GLN A 34 2.14 28.75 -9.78
C GLN A 34 3.43 28.67 -10.60
N ALA A 35 4.57 29.18 -10.09
CA ALA A 35 5.85 29.09 -10.80
C ALA A 35 6.48 27.68 -10.72
N ARG A 36 6.19 26.91 -9.66
CA ARG A 36 6.57 25.50 -9.56
C ARG A 36 5.76 24.64 -10.51
N ASN A 37 4.44 24.87 -10.59
CA ASN A 37 3.53 24.13 -11.48
C ASN A 37 3.87 24.42 -12.96
N ALA A 38 4.19 25.65 -13.33
CA ALA A 38 4.63 25.97 -14.67
C ALA A 38 5.95 25.28 -15.07
N ARG A 39 6.86 25.01 -14.10
CA ARG A 39 8.09 24.25 -14.35
C ARG A 39 7.84 22.75 -14.48
N VAL A 40 6.85 22.19 -13.79
CA VAL A 40 6.47 20.78 -13.88
C VAL A 40 5.85 20.51 -15.26
N PHE A 41 4.89 21.32 -15.71
CA PHE A 41 4.35 21.22 -17.08
C PHE A 41 5.36 21.62 -18.15
N GLY A 42 6.28 22.56 -17.86
CA GLY A 42 7.35 22.98 -18.76
C GLY A 42 8.45 21.93 -18.98
N ARG A 43 8.64 20.98 -18.05
CA ARG A 43 9.60 19.88 -18.20
C ARG A 43 9.05 18.73 -19.07
N PHE A 44 7.72 18.55 -19.08
CA PHE A 44 7.02 17.55 -19.90
C PHE A 44 6.37 18.17 -21.17
N GLY A 45 6.64 19.42 -21.44
CA GLY A 45 6.17 20.14 -22.64
C GLY A 45 4.81 20.80 -22.42
N SER A 46 4.66 22.00 -23.04
CA SER A 46 3.36 22.60 -23.35
C SER A 46 2.48 21.56 -24.09
N PRO A 47 1.14 21.67 -24.09
CA PRO A 47 0.25 20.80 -24.88
C PRO A 47 0.66 20.58 -26.35
N ALA A 48 1.59 21.38 -26.85
CA ALA A 48 2.17 21.24 -28.19
C ALA A 48 3.24 20.16 -28.34
N ALA A 49 3.79 19.62 -27.24
CA ALA A 49 4.77 18.52 -27.25
C ALA A 49 4.16 17.27 -26.61
N ARG A 50 3.06 16.76 -27.13
CA ARG A 50 2.54 15.43 -26.78
C ARG A 50 3.60 14.40 -27.16
N LEU A 51 4.22 13.79 -26.12
CA LEU A 51 5.31 12.82 -26.29
C LEU A 51 4.87 11.58 -27.10
N THR A 52 3.57 11.27 -27.08
CA THR A 52 2.92 10.25 -27.94
C THR A 52 1.42 10.57 -28.05
N ALA A 53 0.74 9.99 -29.04
CA ALA A 53 -0.73 10.10 -29.22
C ALA A 53 -1.53 9.43 -28.07
N THR A 54 -0.86 8.75 -27.12
CA THR A 54 -1.44 7.98 -26.02
C THR A 54 -1.11 8.56 -24.64
N THR A 55 -0.87 9.87 -24.52
CA THR A 55 -0.63 10.54 -23.23
C THR A 55 -1.78 11.49 -22.91
N LEU A 56 -2.33 11.37 -21.68
CA LEU A 56 -3.33 12.28 -21.13
C LEU A 56 -2.78 12.96 -19.87
N TYR A 57 -3.13 14.22 -19.69
CA TYR A 57 -2.76 15.03 -18.52
C TYR A 57 -3.97 15.23 -17.60
N VAL A 58 -3.81 14.88 -16.32
CA VAL A 58 -4.83 15.05 -15.29
C VAL A 58 -4.44 16.20 -14.37
N ASP A 59 -5.33 17.19 -14.22
CA ASP A 59 -5.11 18.30 -13.29
C ASP A 59 -6.44 18.75 -12.68
N ALA A 60 -6.58 18.58 -11.38
CA ALA A 60 -7.78 18.96 -10.62
C ALA A 60 -8.17 20.43 -10.78
N GLN A 61 -7.25 21.31 -11.21
CA GLN A 61 -7.49 22.73 -11.47
C GLN A 61 -7.90 23.03 -12.93
N GLY A 62 -8.13 22.00 -13.74
CA GLY A 62 -8.62 22.14 -15.11
C GLY A 62 -7.58 22.61 -16.14
N ARG A 63 -6.28 22.44 -15.86
CA ARG A 63 -5.19 22.80 -16.80
C ARG A 63 -4.73 21.60 -17.65
N GLY A 64 -5.28 20.41 -17.38
CA GLY A 64 -5.02 19.18 -18.12
C GLY A 64 -6.16 18.83 -19.09
N ASP A 65 -6.08 17.63 -19.65
CA ASP A 65 -7.16 17.07 -20.50
C ASP A 65 -8.38 16.67 -19.65
N HIS A 66 -8.16 16.26 -18.39
CA HIS A 66 -9.19 15.84 -17.45
C HIS A 66 -8.91 16.39 -16.04
N THR A 67 -9.99 16.60 -15.27
CA THR A 67 -9.91 17.08 -13.89
C THR A 67 -9.87 15.95 -12.85
N THR A 68 -10.24 14.73 -13.25
CA THR A 68 -10.24 13.53 -12.39
C THR A 68 -9.48 12.39 -13.05
N VAL A 69 -8.90 11.51 -12.22
CA VAL A 69 -8.17 10.34 -12.71
C VAL A 69 -9.12 9.36 -13.39
N GLN A 70 -10.33 9.12 -12.82
CA GLN A 70 -11.30 8.22 -13.44
C GLN A 70 -11.79 8.72 -14.79
N ALA A 71 -11.97 10.03 -14.99
CA ALA A 71 -12.35 10.57 -16.30
C ALA A 71 -11.26 10.35 -17.35
N ALA A 72 -9.98 10.51 -16.97
CA ALA A 72 -8.86 10.21 -17.84
C ALA A 72 -8.79 8.71 -18.18
N VAL A 73 -8.97 7.82 -17.21
CA VAL A 73 -9.05 6.37 -17.43
C VAL A 73 -10.16 6.04 -18.41
N ASN A 74 -11.35 6.62 -18.24
CA ASN A 74 -12.50 6.37 -19.10
C ASN A 74 -12.26 6.83 -20.56
N ALA A 75 -11.43 7.85 -20.76
CA ALA A 75 -11.05 8.35 -22.08
C ALA A 75 -10.01 7.47 -22.80
N THR A 76 -9.35 6.54 -22.10
CA THR A 76 -8.40 5.60 -22.70
C THR A 76 -9.11 4.38 -23.29
N THR A 77 -8.51 3.79 -24.32
CA THR A 77 -8.97 2.52 -24.92
C THR A 77 -7.79 1.65 -25.32
N GLY A 78 -7.89 0.34 -25.05
CA GLY A 78 -6.82 -0.60 -25.42
C GLY A 78 -5.55 -0.42 -24.57
N SER A 79 -4.39 -0.51 -25.20
CA SER A 79 -3.09 -0.67 -24.53
C SER A 79 -2.18 0.56 -24.62
N GLY A 80 -1.27 0.70 -23.65
CA GLY A 80 -0.11 1.60 -23.74
C GLY A 80 -0.37 3.07 -23.42
N TRP A 81 -1.45 3.40 -22.71
CA TRP A 81 -1.74 4.77 -22.31
C TRP A 81 -0.91 5.25 -21.11
N THR A 82 -0.47 6.49 -21.18
CA THR A 82 0.19 7.17 -20.08
C THR A 82 -0.71 8.27 -19.51
N LEU A 83 -0.94 8.26 -18.21
CA LEU A 83 -1.54 9.36 -17.47
C LEU A 83 -0.44 10.11 -16.70
N VAL A 84 -0.28 11.39 -16.97
CA VAL A 84 0.58 12.29 -16.19
C VAL A 84 -0.33 13.10 -15.26
N ILE A 85 -0.18 12.89 -13.96
CA ILE A 85 -1.09 13.41 -12.95
C ILE A 85 -0.40 14.56 -12.20
N ALA A 86 -0.99 15.75 -12.29
CA ALA A 86 -0.48 16.95 -11.62
C ALA A 86 -0.62 16.85 -10.09
N PRO A 87 0.22 17.59 -9.33
CA PRO A 87 0.06 17.71 -7.90
C PRO A 87 -1.36 18.12 -7.50
N GLY A 88 -1.93 17.35 -6.56
CA GLY A 88 -3.29 17.54 -6.06
C GLY A 88 -3.82 16.34 -5.29
N THR A 89 -4.92 16.53 -4.59
CA THR A 89 -5.69 15.46 -3.96
C THR A 89 -6.92 15.16 -4.81
N TYR A 90 -7.00 13.93 -5.29
CA TYR A 90 -8.07 13.39 -6.14
C TYR A 90 -8.96 12.51 -5.26
N ARG A 91 -10.06 13.10 -4.73
CA ARG A 91 -10.99 12.36 -3.87
C ARG A 91 -12.03 11.66 -4.72
N GLU A 92 -11.71 10.46 -5.13
CA GLU A 92 -12.51 9.64 -6.03
C GLU A 92 -12.15 8.15 -5.91
N THR A 93 -13.07 7.27 -6.28
CA THR A 93 -12.75 5.87 -6.53
C THR A 93 -12.33 5.70 -7.97
N VAL A 94 -11.23 4.93 -8.21
CA VAL A 94 -10.68 4.73 -9.55
C VAL A 94 -10.65 3.25 -9.90
N SER A 95 -11.16 2.90 -11.08
CA SER A 95 -11.12 1.52 -11.58
C SER A 95 -10.53 1.47 -12.98
N LEU A 96 -9.42 0.75 -13.13
CA LEU A 96 -8.81 0.39 -14.41
C LEU A 96 -9.19 -1.06 -14.73
N ASP A 97 -9.99 -1.26 -15.78
CA ASP A 97 -10.42 -2.60 -16.19
C ASP A 97 -9.33 -3.38 -16.95
N ALA A 98 -9.57 -4.67 -17.14
CA ALA A 98 -8.59 -5.58 -17.74
C ALA A 98 -8.32 -5.33 -19.25
N THR A 99 -9.10 -4.49 -19.91
CA THR A 99 -8.94 -4.20 -21.35
C THR A 99 -7.93 -3.08 -21.62
N ARG A 100 -7.52 -2.32 -20.58
CA ARG A 100 -6.59 -1.19 -20.66
C ARG A 100 -5.18 -1.58 -20.22
N THR A 101 -4.60 -2.53 -20.95
CA THR A 101 -3.28 -3.12 -20.61
C THR A 101 -2.12 -2.14 -20.85
N GLU A 102 -0.96 -2.44 -20.24
CA GLU A 102 0.28 -1.65 -20.38
C GLU A 102 0.09 -0.16 -20.04
N ALA A 103 -0.83 0.14 -19.12
CA ALA A 103 -1.10 1.52 -18.70
C ALA A 103 0.00 2.02 -17.73
N THR A 104 0.39 3.28 -17.89
CA THR A 104 1.38 3.93 -17.03
C THR A 104 0.79 5.18 -16.39
N TRP A 105 0.86 5.29 -15.05
CA TRP A 105 0.46 6.48 -14.31
C TRP A 105 1.68 7.11 -13.64
N ILE A 106 1.87 8.42 -13.81
CA ILE A 106 3.05 9.14 -13.33
C ILE A 106 2.62 10.37 -12.57
N GLY A 107 3.03 10.49 -11.31
CA GLY A 107 2.95 11.75 -10.55
C GLY A 107 3.97 12.74 -11.10
N ALA A 108 3.49 13.90 -11.58
CA ALA A 108 4.31 14.85 -12.34
C ALA A 108 5.41 15.56 -11.53
N SER A 109 5.35 15.53 -10.19
CA SER A 109 6.33 16.20 -9.30
C SER A 109 7.54 15.32 -8.95
N GLU A 110 7.50 14.02 -9.23
CA GLU A 110 8.48 13.03 -8.76
C GLU A 110 8.56 12.95 -7.21
N ASP A 111 7.52 13.44 -6.51
CA ASP A 111 7.29 13.25 -5.08
C ASP A 111 5.90 12.61 -4.89
N PRO A 112 5.84 11.37 -4.37
CA PRO A 112 4.55 10.69 -4.23
C PRO A 112 3.58 11.38 -3.27
N ARG A 113 4.05 12.33 -2.44
CA ARG A 113 3.21 13.09 -1.51
C ARG A 113 2.39 14.18 -2.20
N ASP A 114 2.80 14.58 -3.39
CA ASP A 114 2.14 15.66 -4.13
C ASP A 114 0.92 15.18 -4.92
N VAL A 115 0.85 13.89 -5.27
CA VAL A 115 -0.27 13.30 -6.03
C VAL A 115 -0.94 12.24 -5.16
N VAL A 116 -2.14 12.54 -4.68
CA VAL A 116 -2.87 11.67 -3.74
C VAL A 116 -4.23 11.29 -4.32
N ILE A 117 -4.43 9.99 -4.58
CA ILE A 117 -5.74 9.42 -4.92
C ILE A 117 -6.30 8.83 -3.63
N VAL A 118 -7.45 9.34 -3.15
CA VAL A 118 -7.99 8.99 -1.83
C VAL A 118 -9.49 8.86 -1.86
N TYR A 119 -10.01 7.90 -1.08
CA TYR A 119 -11.43 7.79 -0.75
C TYR A 119 -11.61 7.12 0.62
N ASP A 120 -12.87 7.02 1.12
CA ASP A 120 -13.20 6.58 2.47
C ASP A 120 -14.23 5.45 2.55
N ASN A 121 -14.24 4.53 1.59
CA ASN A 121 -15.08 3.34 1.71
C ASN A 121 -14.44 2.28 2.62
N ALA A 122 -15.24 1.70 3.52
CA ALA A 122 -14.89 0.48 4.24
C ALA A 122 -15.79 -0.70 3.83
N ALA A 123 -15.40 -1.90 4.21
CA ALA A 123 -16.18 -3.11 3.92
C ALA A 123 -17.61 -3.03 4.45
N GLY A 124 -17.79 -2.45 5.63
CA GLY A 124 -19.11 -2.26 6.26
C GLY A 124 -19.85 -1.01 5.82
N THR A 125 -19.26 -0.13 5.01
CA THR A 125 -19.94 1.07 4.50
C THR A 125 -21.13 0.68 3.61
N PRO A 126 -22.36 1.18 3.90
CA PRO A 126 -23.52 0.93 3.06
C PRO A 126 -23.34 1.50 1.65
N LYS A 127 -23.77 0.76 0.65
CA LYS A 127 -23.81 1.26 -0.72
C LYS A 127 -24.95 2.25 -0.92
N PRO A 128 -24.76 3.31 -1.73
CA PRO A 128 -25.81 4.33 -1.96
C PRO A 128 -27.10 3.79 -2.57
N ASP A 129 -27.02 2.68 -3.32
CA ASP A 129 -28.17 2.04 -3.96
C ASP A 129 -28.95 1.08 -3.04
N GLY A 130 -28.54 0.94 -1.79
CA GLY A 130 -29.16 0.06 -0.80
C GLY A 130 -28.90 -1.44 -1.03
N SER A 131 -28.00 -1.83 -1.93
CA SER A 131 -27.67 -3.24 -2.25
C SER A 131 -26.78 -3.93 -1.20
N GLY A 132 -26.73 -3.41 0.02
CA GLY A 132 -25.88 -3.91 1.11
C GLY A 132 -24.64 -3.08 1.34
N THR A 133 -23.52 -3.71 1.70
CA THR A 133 -22.24 -3.04 1.97
C THR A 133 -21.20 -3.30 0.87
N TYR A 134 -20.11 -2.53 0.88
CA TYR A 134 -19.07 -2.68 -0.14
C TYR A 134 -18.31 -4.02 -0.04
N GLY A 135 -18.15 -4.57 1.17
CA GLY A 135 -17.22 -5.68 1.41
C GLY A 135 -15.76 -5.25 1.19
N THR A 136 -14.80 -6.06 1.61
CA THR A 136 -13.37 -5.73 1.48
C THR A 136 -12.99 -5.38 0.04
N THR A 137 -13.41 -6.19 -0.93
CA THR A 137 -13.09 -5.96 -2.35
C THR A 137 -13.68 -4.66 -2.90
N GLY A 138 -14.89 -4.29 -2.50
CA GLY A 138 -15.58 -3.09 -2.97
C GLY A 138 -15.13 -1.81 -2.26
N SER A 139 -14.45 -1.92 -1.12
CA SER A 139 -13.96 -0.76 -0.37
C SER A 139 -12.77 -0.05 -1.04
N ALA A 140 -12.14 -0.70 -2.03
CA ALA A 140 -10.91 -0.19 -2.64
C ALA A 140 -11.08 1.20 -3.26
N THR A 141 -10.24 2.15 -2.83
CA THR A 141 -10.12 3.46 -3.46
C THR A 141 -9.69 3.31 -4.93
N THR A 142 -8.66 2.52 -5.17
CA THR A 142 -8.19 2.23 -6.53
C THR A 142 -8.19 0.73 -6.79
N THR A 143 -8.76 0.30 -7.92
CA THR A 143 -8.76 -1.10 -8.36
C THR A 143 -8.12 -1.22 -9.75
N LEU A 144 -7.07 -2.03 -9.86
CA LEU A 144 -6.31 -2.27 -11.09
C LEU A 144 -6.48 -3.72 -11.53
N ARG A 145 -7.12 -3.93 -12.69
CA ARG A 145 -7.32 -5.26 -13.29
C ARG A 145 -6.49 -5.50 -14.54
N ALA A 146 -5.87 -4.45 -15.08
CA ALA A 146 -5.10 -4.51 -16.31
C ALA A 146 -3.73 -5.14 -16.10
N ASP A 147 -3.30 -5.97 -17.04
CA ASP A 147 -1.92 -6.48 -17.10
C ASP A 147 -0.94 -5.41 -17.57
N GLY A 148 0.32 -5.50 -17.13
CA GLY A 148 1.39 -4.61 -17.55
C GLY A 148 1.31 -3.19 -16.97
N PHE A 149 0.55 -2.98 -15.88
CA PHE A 149 0.39 -1.66 -15.26
C PHE A 149 1.68 -1.16 -14.60
N THR A 150 1.96 0.13 -14.74
CA THR A 150 3.06 0.79 -14.03
C THR A 150 2.59 2.09 -13.37
N ALA A 151 2.95 2.30 -12.09
CA ALA A 151 2.79 3.56 -11.40
C ALA A 151 4.11 4.10 -10.84
N ARG A 152 4.28 5.43 -10.88
CA ARG A 152 5.44 6.13 -10.31
C ARG A 152 4.99 7.38 -9.56
N TRP A 153 5.54 7.60 -8.35
CA TRP A 153 5.37 8.83 -7.55
C TRP A 153 3.91 9.21 -7.29
N ILE A 154 3.11 8.23 -6.89
CA ILE A 154 1.69 8.42 -6.56
C ILE A 154 1.43 7.86 -5.17
N THR A 155 0.62 8.58 -4.37
CA THR A 155 0.00 8.07 -3.15
C THR A 155 -1.39 7.53 -3.48
N PHE A 156 -1.63 6.26 -3.14
CA PHE A 156 -2.94 5.64 -3.07
C PHE A 156 -3.33 5.56 -1.59
N ALA A 157 -4.49 6.09 -1.23
CA ALA A 157 -4.91 6.17 0.15
C ALA A 157 -6.38 5.76 0.34
N ASN A 158 -6.67 5.22 1.51
CA ASN A 158 -8.02 5.12 2.04
C ASN A 158 -8.01 5.76 3.43
N ASP A 159 -8.74 6.85 3.60
CA ASP A 159 -8.73 7.65 4.82
C ASP A 159 -9.91 7.35 5.76
N TRP A 160 -10.58 6.22 5.59
CA TRP A 160 -11.61 5.74 6.51
C TRP A 160 -11.03 5.41 7.88
N LEU A 161 -11.61 6.01 8.94
CA LEU A 161 -11.16 5.82 10.32
C LEU A 161 -12.23 5.13 11.16
N ARG A 162 -11.84 4.07 11.91
CA ARG A 162 -12.74 3.37 12.85
C ARG A 162 -13.36 4.30 13.88
N ALA A 163 -12.58 5.25 14.38
CA ALA A 163 -13.03 6.18 15.41
C ALA A 163 -14.18 7.08 14.96
N ASP A 164 -14.26 7.37 13.67
CA ASP A 164 -15.31 8.21 13.09
C ASP A 164 -16.60 7.40 12.78
N HIS A 165 -16.51 6.06 12.80
CA HIS A 165 -17.58 5.14 12.42
C HIS A 165 -17.78 4.00 13.44
N PRO A 166 -18.11 4.30 14.70
CA PRO A 166 -18.18 3.29 15.78
C PRO A 166 -19.25 2.23 15.53
N ASP A 167 -20.26 2.52 14.72
CA ASP A 167 -21.35 1.62 14.40
C ASP A 167 -21.05 0.68 13.22
N ILE A 168 -19.93 0.84 12.54
CA ILE A 168 -19.53 0.02 11.38
C ILE A 168 -18.55 -1.07 11.83
N SER A 169 -18.95 -2.34 11.71
CA SER A 169 -18.14 -3.50 12.10
C SER A 169 -17.18 -3.99 11.01
N GLY A 170 -17.47 -3.75 9.73
CA GLY A 170 -16.62 -4.13 8.61
C GLY A 170 -15.54 -3.07 8.34
N THR A 171 -14.40 -3.15 9.03
CA THR A 171 -13.38 -2.09 9.13
C THR A 171 -12.26 -2.19 8.08
N GLN A 172 -12.33 -3.19 7.17
CA GLN A 172 -11.39 -3.32 6.05
C GLN A 172 -11.58 -2.14 5.09
N ALA A 173 -10.53 -1.40 4.77
CA ALA A 173 -10.59 -0.17 3.98
C ALA A 173 -9.39 -0.10 3.04
N VAL A 174 -9.57 -0.64 1.82
CA VAL A 174 -8.48 -0.86 0.87
C VAL A 174 -8.10 0.44 0.16
N ALA A 175 -6.83 0.83 0.22
CA ALA A 175 -6.31 1.96 -0.56
C ALA A 175 -6.08 1.56 -2.02
N LEU A 176 -5.42 0.41 -2.23
CA LEU A 176 -5.12 -0.11 -3.57
C LEU A 176 -5.38 -1.61 -3.65
N LYS A 177 -6.19 -2.03 -4.62
CA LYS A 177 -6.32 -3.43 -5.05
C LYS A 177 -5.70 -3.63 -6.43
N VAL A 178 -4.73 -4.56 -6.52
CA VAL A 178 -4.03 -4.91 -7.76
C VAL A 178 -4.32 -6.35 -8.12
N MET A 179 -4.78 -6.60 -9.35
CA MET A 179 -5.17 -7.93 -9.82
C MET A 179 -4.47 -8.35 -11.12
N GLY A 180 -3.95 -7.39 -11.90
CA GLY A 180 -3.28 -7.65 -13.17
C GLY A 180 -1.88 -8.25 -13.01
N ASP A 181 -1.50 -9.14 -13.94
CA ASP A 181 -0.12 -9.65 -14.03
C ASP A 181 0.84 -8.54 -14.49
N ARG A 182 2.08 -8.59 -14.06
CA ARG A 182 3.15 -7.64 -14.38
C ARG A 182 2.81 -6.20 -14.03
N SER A 183 2.28 -6.00 -12.81
CA SER A 183 2.03 -4.66 -12.27
C SER A 183 3.22 -4.16 -11.45
N ALA A 184 3.77 -2.97 -11.79
CA ALA A 184 4.95 -2.38 -11.16
C ALA A 184 4.64 -1.03 -10.49
N PHE A 185 5.18 -0.85 -9.29
CA PHE A 185 5.03 0.37 -8.50
C PHE A 185 6.42 0.85 -8.07
N HIS A 186 6.78 2.09 -8.42
CA HIS A 186 8.06 2.68 -8.11
C HIS A 186 7.87 3.98 -7.34
N HIS A 187 8.49 4.09 -6.16
CA HIS A 187 8.39 5.28 -5.31
C HIS A 187 6.95 5.69 -5.00
N CYS A 188 6.03 4.72 -4.87
CA CYS A 188 4.64 4.96 -4.53
C CYS A 188 4.41 4.87 -3.02
N ARG A 189 3.27 5.40 -2.55
CA ARG A 189 2.84 5.28 -1.16
C ARG A 189 1.45 4.66 -1.09
N PHE A 190 1.24 3.78 -0.11
CA PHE A 190 -0.04 3.13 0.18
C PHE A 190 -0.40 3.44 1.63
N LEU A 191 -1.45 4.25 1.83
CA LEU A 191 -1.83 4.76 3.14
C LEU A 191 -3.22 4.27 3.51
N GLY A 192 -3.35 3.73 4.70
CA GLY A 192 -4.62 3.25 5.23
C GLY A 192 -4.46 2.68 6.63
N HIS A 193 -5.40 1.86 7.03
CA HIS A 193 -5.43 1.18 8.31
C HIS A 193 -5.50 -0.34 8.11
N GLN A 194 -6.66 -0.96 8.29
CA GLN A 194 -6.84 -2.37 8.01
C GLN A 194 -6.97 -2.61 6.51
N ASP A 195 -6.22 -3.60 5.98
CA ASP A 195 -6.31 -4.05 4.59
C ASP A 195 -5.85 -2.99 3.56
N THR A 196 -4.80 -2.20 3.83
CA THR A 196 -4.38 -1.08 2.99
C THR A 196 -4.01 -1.47 1.56
N LEU A 197 -3.14 -2.49 1.38
CA LEU A 197 -2.62 -2.93 0.07
C LEU A 197 -3.06 -4.37 -0.22
N TYR A 198 -3.96 -4.53 -1.17
CA TYR A 198 -4.49 -5.81 -1.62
C TYR A 198 -3.78 -6.27 -2.89
N ALA A 199 -2.69 -7.02 -2.74
CA ALA A 199 -1.95 -7.66 -3.81
C ALA A 199 -2.63 -8.99 -4.19
N ASP A 200 -3.55 -8.95 -5.16
CA ASP A 200 -4.46 -10.06 -5.51
C ASP A 200 -4.20 -10.60 -6.94
N SER A 201 -5.07 -11.43 -7.44
CA SER A 201 -5.13 -11.92 -8.82
C SER A 201 -6.58 -11.97 -9.30
N LEU A 202 -6.78 -12.04 -10.61
CA LEU A 202 -8.12 -12.09 -11.21
C LEU A 202 -8.86 -13.40 -10.88
N ALA A 203 -8.13 -14.50 -10.70
CA ALA A 203 -8.69 -15.81 -10.36
C ALA A 203 -7.66 -16.67 -9.60
N LEU A 204 -8.10 -17.73 -8.95
CA LEU A 204 -7.24 -18.66 -8.20
C LEU A 204 -6.20 -19.38 -9.07
N THR A 205 -6.48 -19.51 -10.36
CA THR A 205 -5.58 -20.13 -11.35
C THR A 205 -4.64 -19.15 -12.04
N VAL A 206 -4.77 -17.85 -11.73
CA VAL A 206 -3.91 -16.79 -12.27
C VAL A 206 -2.92 -16.37 -11.19
N PHE A 207 -1.63 -16.52 -11.48
CA PHE A 207 -0.55 -16.16 -10.56
C PHE A 207 0.03 -14.81 -10.97
N ALA A 208 -0.72 -13.74 -10.65
CA ALA A 208 -0.33 -12.38 -11.01
C ALA A 208 1.00 -11.99 -10.34
N ARG A 209 1.97 -11.54 -11.13
CA ARG A 209 3.26 -11.04 -10.67
C ARG A 209 3.18 -9.55 -10.43
N GLN A 210 3.64 -9.12 -9.27
CA GLN A 210 3.62 -7.72 -8.86
C GLN A 210 4.97 -7.32 -8.27
N TYR A 211 5.43 -6.12 -8.59
CA TYR A 211 6.70 -5.58 -8.14
C TYR A 211 6.54 -4.19 -7.52
N PHE A 212 7.01 -4.05 -6.31
CA PHE A 212 6.99 -2.81 -5.54
C PHE A 212 8.43 -2.44 -5.18
N SER A 213 8.90 -1.30 -5.69
CA SER A 213 10.27 -0.84 -5.49
C SER A 213 10.29 0.55 -4.86
N HIS A 214 11.08 0.69 -3.78
CA HIS A 214 11.22 1.94 -3.04
C HIS A 214 9.86 2.53 -2.60
N CYS A 215 8.88 1.67 -2.33
CA CYS A 215 7.55 2.07 -1.92
C CYS A 215 7.44 2.21 -0.40
N TYR A 216 6.44 2.96 0.02
CA TYR A 216 6.04 3.10 1.41
C TYR A 216 4.62 2.55 1.60
N ALA A 217 4.41 1.74 2.62
CA ALA A 217 3.07 1.29 3.02
C ALA A 217 2.88 1.47 4.52
N GLU A 218 1.70 1.92 4.94
CA GLU A 218 1.33 2.00 6.35
C GLU A 218 -0.05 1.42 6.61
N GLY A 219 -0.23 0.93 7.83
CA GLY A 219 -1.49 0.38 8.29
C GLY A 219 -1.38 -0.29 9.65
N ASP A 220 -2.44 -0.99 10.03
CA ASP A 220 -2.49 -1.68 11.31
C ASP A 220 -2.79 -3.19 11.15
N VAL A 221 -3.95 -3.60 10.68
CA VAL A 221 -4.33 -5.02 10.60
C VAL A 221 -4.25 -5.51 9.17
N ASP A 222 -3.42 -6.55 8.92
CA ASP A 222 -3.31 -7.22 7.62
C ASP A 222 -3.06 -6.24 6.47
N PHE A 223 -2.30 -5.17 6.72
CA PHE A 223 -2.27 -4.05 5.80
C PHE A 223 -1.54 -4.30 4.48
N VAL A 224 -0.87 -5.45 4.34
CA VAL A 224 -0.39 -5.99 3.06
C VAL A 224 -0.89 -7.42 2.92
N PHE A 225 -1.87 -7.65 2.06
CA PHE A 225 -2.55 -8.93 1.98
C PHE A 225 -2.90 -9.34 0.55
N GLY A 226 -3.31 -10.61 0.36
CA GLY A 226 -3.75 -11.14 -0.93
C GLY A 226 -2.94 -12.34 -1.44
N ARG A 227 -3.18 -12.73 -2.71
CA ARG A 227 -2.69 -14.00 -3.27
C ARG A 227 -1.66 -13.88 -4.39
N ALA A 228 -1.26 -12.67 -4.75
CA ALA A 228 -0.29 -12.44 -5.83
C ALA A 228 1.08 -13.07 -5.54
N THR A 229 1.85 -13.29 -6.58
CA THR A 229 3.31 -13.39 -6.48
C THR A 229 3.87 -11.97 -6.44
N ALA A 230 4.15 -11.45 -5.25
CA ALA A 230 4.52 -10.05 -5.06
C ALA A 230 5.92 -9.91 -4.47
N VAL A 231 6.75 -9.10 -5.13
CA VAL A 231 8.10 -8.75 -4.66
C VAL A 231 8.09 -7.31 -4.16
N TYR A 232 8.49 -7.13 -2.90
CA TYR A 232 8.65 -5.83 -2.24
C TYR A 232 10.14 -5.60 -2.00
N GLU A 233 10.78 -4.79 -2.84
CA GLU A 233 12.21 -4.52 -2.77
C GLU A 233 12.46 -3.07 -2.33
N HIS A 234 13.34 -2.88 -1.35
CA HIS A 234 13.64 -1.57 -0.74
C HIS A 234 12.40 -0.83 -0.20
N CYS A 235 11.35 -1.57 0.16
CA CYS A 235 10.12 -0.98 0.66
C CYS A 235 10.20 -0.67 2.16
N HIS A 236 9.45 0.35 2.57
CA HIS A 236 9.27 0.70 3.96
C HIS A 236 7.83 0.42 4.39
N PHE A 237 7.65 -0.47 5.34
CA PHE A 237 6.37 -0.75 6.00
C PHE A 237 6.35 -0.08 7.36
N ARG A 238 5.27 0.65 7.68
CA ARG A 238 5.10 1.32 8.97
C ARG A 238 3.82 0.86 9.63
N THR A 239 3.93 0.32 10.84
CA THR A 239 2.77 -0.02 11.66
C THR A 239 2.32 1.22 12.43
N LEU A 240 1.02 1.45 12.44
CA LEU A 240 0.39 2.59 13.12
C LEU A 240 0.11 2.27 14.59
N ASP A 241 0.01 3.29 15.43
CA ASP A 241 -0.41 3.10 16.81
C ASP A 241 -1.92 2.79 16.89
N ARG A 242 -2.29 1.97 17.87
CA ARG A 242 -3.66 1.52 18.14
C ARG A 242 -4.04 1.85 19.59
N THR A 243 -4.26 3.14 19.84
CA THR A 243 -4.65 3.64 21.17
C THR A 243 -6.01 3.13 21.64
N ASP A 244 -6.80 2.53 20.73
CA ASP A 244 -8.08 1.87 21.02
C ASP A 244 -7.90 0.46 21.62
N LEU A 245 -6.69 -0.10 21.63
CA LEU A 245 -6.38 -1.42 22.18
C LEU A 245 -5.58 -1.34 23.46
N ALA A 246 -6.01 -2.14 24.45
CA ALA A 246 -5.34 -2.19 25.76
C ALA A 246 -4.10 -3.10 25.78
N ALA A 247 -3.96 -4.03 24.82
CA ALA A 247 -2.86 -5.01 24.78
C ALA A 247 -2.55 -5.48 23.36
N ALA A 248 -1.30 -5.89 23.14
CA ALA A 248 -0.85 -6.52 21.90
C ALA A 248 -1.53 -7.89 21.65
N PRO A 249 -1.64 -8.34 20.39
CA PRO A 249 -1.13 -7.66 19.22
C PRO A 249 -2.05 -6.52 18.74
N TYR A 250 -1.47 -5.40 18.32
CA TYR A 250 -2.20 -4.29 17.73
C TYR A 250 -2.57 -4.54 16.28
N GLY A 251 -1.81 -5.40 15.60
CA GLY A 251 -2.08 -5.78 14.23
C GLY A 251 -1.01 -6.67 13.61
N PHE A 252 -1.04 -6.75 12.29
CA PHE A 252 -0.25 -7.67 11.48
C PHE A 252 0.20 -6.97 10.21
N VAL A 253 1.50 -7.12 9.84
CA VAL A 253 2.01 -6.48 8.63
C VAL A 253 1.53 -7.22 7.38
N PHE A 254 1.74 -8.53 7.34
CA PHE A 254 1.42 -9.35 6.16
C PHE A 254 0.35 -10.40 6.45
N ALA A 255 -0.60 -10.53 5.51
CA ALA A 255 -1.60 -11.59 5.51
C ALA A 255 -1.69 -12.23 4.11
N PRO A 256 -0.66 -12.98 3.67
CA PRO A 256 -0.69 -13.65 2.38
C PRO A 256 -1.79 -14.73 2.32
N SER A 257 -2.33 -14.94 1.10
CA SER A 257 -3.38 -15.91 0.79
C SER A 257 -3.03 -16.69 -0.47
N THR A 258 -1.76 -17.00 -0.64
CA THR A 258 -1.22 -17.62 -1.86
C THR A 258 -1.98 -18.89 -2.21
N ALA A 259 -2.48 -19.00 -3.45
CA ALA A 259 -3.15 -20.20 -3.94
C ALA A 259 -2.27 -21.46 -3.79
N GLY A 260 -2.84 -22.59 -3.44
CA GLY A 260 -2.08 -23.82 -3.17
C GLY A 260 -1.23 -24.29 -4.34
N ALA A 261 -1.69 -24.07 -5.57
CA ALA A 261 -0.97 -24.39 -6.80
C ALA A 261 0.14 -23.38 -7.16
N ASN A 262 0.14 -22.16 -6.56
CA ASN A 262 1.18 -21.18 -6.81
C ASN A 262 2.40 -21.48 -5.91
N PRO A 263 3.57 -21.79 -6.48
CA PRO A 263 4.77 -22.05 -5.68
C PRO A 263 5.33 -20.82 -4.98
N LEU A 264 5.03 -19.62 -5.48
CA LEU A 264 5.63 -18.36 -5.05
C LEU A 264 4.56 -17.38 -4.54
N GLY A 265 4.76 -16.86 -3.33
CA GLY A 265 3.90 -15.85 -2.72
C GLY A 265 4.57 -14.50 -2.60
N TYR A 266 4.71 -14.00 -1.37
CA TYR A 266 5.35 -12.71 -1.10
C TYR A 266 6.85 -12.88 -0.83
N LEU A 267 7.64 -12.02 -1.44
CA LEU A 267 9.05 -11.81 -1.15
C LEU A 267 9.27 -10.36 -0.71
N VAL A 268 9.73 -10.18 0.52
CA VAL A 268 10.19 -8.88 1.04
C VAL A 268 11.71 -8.91 1.10
N SER A 269 12.36 -7.99 0.40
CA SER A 269 13.81 -7.96 0.29
C SER A 269 14.38 -6.56 0.49
N ARG A 270 15.45 -6.44 1.29
CA ARG A 270 16.20 -5.20 1.51
C ARG A 270 15.33 -4.03 1.99
N GLY A 271 14.24 -4.35 2.68
CA GLY A 271 13.29 -3.38 3.18
C GLY A 271 13.54 -2.95 4.62
N ARG A 272 12.55 -2.27 5.16
CA ARG A 272 12.48 -1.98 6.60
C ARG A 272 11.05 -1.99 7.11
N ILE A 273 10.86 -2.42 8.35
CA ILE A 273 9.61 -2.29 9.09
C ILE A 273 9.89 -1.39 10.30
N SER A 274 9.12 -0.32 10.44
CA SER A 274 9.14 0.59 11.60
C SER A 274 7.77 0.65 12.24
N SER A 275 7.68 1.15 13.48
CA SER A 275 6.44 1.20 14.24
C SER A 275 6.25 2.56 14.90
N GLU A 276 4.99 3.01 14.98
CA GLU A 276 4.55 4.07 15.90
C GLU A 276 4.10 3.48 17.25
N ALA A 277 3.72 2.19 17.26
CA ALA A 277 3.25 1.48 18.42
C ALA A 277 4.42 1.07 19.35
N PRO A 278 4.14 0.69 20.60
CA PRO A 278 5.13 0.16 21.53
C PRO A 278 5.88 -1.06 20.98
N ASP A 279 6.98 -1.40 21.64
CA ASP A 279 7.78 -2.58 21.33
C ASP A 279 6.92 -3.86 21.42
N ALA A 280 7.17 -4.81 20.50
CA ALA A 280 6.47 -6.09 20.37
C ALA A 280 4.94 -5.99 20.18
N ALA A 281 4.42 -4.81 19.82
CA ALA A 281 2.98 -4.62 19.63
C ALA A 281 2.43 -5.25 18.35
N TYR A 282 3.28 -5.59 17.38
CA TYR A 282 2.85 -6.11 16.08
C TYR A 282 3.43 -7.50 15.79
N LYS A 283 2.64 -8.31 15.09
CA LYS A 283 3.12 -9.54 14.46
C LYS A 283 3.60 -9.25 13.04
N LEU A 284 4.63 -9.99 12.60
CA LEU A 284 5.14 -9.88 11.24
C LEU A 284 4.11 -10.39 10.22
N ALA A 285 3.49 -11.56 10.49
CA ALA A 285 2.47 -12.08 9.61
C ALA A 285 1.50 -13.07 10.28
N ARG A 286 0.36 -13.25 9.60
CA ARG A 286 -0.56 -14.37 9.82
C ARG A 286 -1.10 -14.91 8.48
N PRO A 287 -1.34 -16.24 8.34
CA PRO A 287 -1.84 -16.79 7.09
C PRO A 287 -3.33 -16.48 6.91
N TRP A 288 -3.70 -15.98 5.74
CA TRP A 288 -5.10 -15.85 5.35
C TRP A 288 -5.49 -17.01 4.42
N VAL A 289 -6.33 -17.92 4.92
CA VAL A 289 -6.95 -18.98 4.13
C VAL A 289 -8.46 -18.66 4.05
N PRO A 290 -8.92 -18.07 2.93
CA PRO A 290 -10.30 -17.66 2.81
C PRO A 290 -11.24 -18.87 2.65
N SER A 291 -12.49 -18.72 3.10
CA SER A 291 -13.51 -19.78 2.94
C SER A 291 -13.79 -20.14 1.48
N SER A 292 -13.51 -19.22 0.56
CA SER A 292 -13.63 -19.46 -0.88
C SER A 292 -12.48 -20.27 -1.50
N ASP A 293 -11.36 -20.43 -0.77
CA ASP A 293 -10.21 -21.24 -1.20
C ASP A 293 -9.51 -21.87 0.02
N THR A 294 -10.04 -22.98 0.49
CA THR A 294 -9.46 -23.73 1.60
C THR A 294 -8.18 -24.51 1.22
N THR A 295 -7.80 -24.49 -0.05
CA THR A 295 -6.55 -25.09 -0.56
C THR A 295 -5.39 -24.12 -0.53
N ALA A 296 -5.61 -22.85 -0.21
CA ALA A 296 -4.55 -21.84 -0.11
C ALA A 296 -3.41 -22.32 0.79
N ARG A 297 -2.20 -21.99 0.40
CA ARG A 297 -0.94 -22.24 1.13
C ARG A 297 -0.17 -20.93 1.22
N PRO A 298 -0.56 -20.05 2.14
CA PRO A 298 0.10 -18.76 2.34
C PRO A 298 1.61 -18.83 2.34
N SER A 299 2.26 -17.96 1.57
CA SER A 299 3.71 -17.97 1.39
C SER A 299 4.28 -16.57 1.57
N LEU A 300 5.25 -16.43 2.46
CA LEU A 300 5.97 -15.21 2.74
C LEU A 300 7.44 -15.53 3.01
N THR A 301 8.32 -14.89 2.27
CA THR A 301 9.75 -14.85 2.57
C THR A 301 10.15 -13.41 2.88
N VAL A 302 10.76 -13.17 4.04
CA VAL A 302 11.33 -11.88 4.42
C VAL A 302 12.83 -12.04 4.55
N ARG A 303 13.61 -11.28 3.77
CA ARG A 303 15.06 -11.39 3.78
C ARG A 303 15.79 -10.04 3.75
N ASP A 304 16.97 -10.01 4.32
CA ASP A 304 17.86 -8.84 4.30
C ASP A 304 17.14 -7.54 4.71
N THR A 305 16.15 -7.66 5.60
CA THR A 305 15.21 -6.60 5.96
C THR A 305 15.40 -6.18 7.42
N ARG A 306 15.36 -4.87 7.67
CA ARG A 306 15.41 -4.34 9.04
C ARG A 306 14.05 -4.43 9.69
N LEU A 307 13.92 -5.21 10.76
CA LEU A 307 12.71 -5.30 11.59
C LEU A 307 12.89 -4.43 12.84
N GLY A 308 12.01 -3.43 13.00
CA GLY A 308 11.99 -2.53 14.15
C GLY A 308 11.48 -3.20 15.43
N ALA A 309 11.67 -2.55 16.58
CA ALA A 309 11.27 -3.06 17.88
C ALA A 309 9.76 -3.30 18.05
N GLY A 310 8.92 -2.61 17.27
CA GLY A 310 7.47 -2.85 17.28
C GLY A 310 7.05 -4.25 16.80
N ILE A 311 7.92 -4.99 16.10
CA ILE A 311 7.67 -6.39 15.74
C ILE A 311 8.04 -7.31 16.91
N ASP A 312 7.11 -8.18 17.27
CA ASP A 312 7.34 -9.19 18.31
C ASP A 312 8.42 -10.19 17.88
N ALA A 313 9.59 -10.10 18.49
CA ALA A 313 10.72 -10.95 18.17
C ALA A 313 10.53 -12.40 18.65
N VAL A 314 9.75 -12.61 19.73
CA VAL A 314 9.51 -13.92 20.35
C VAL A 314 8.53 -14.76 19.53
N ALA A 315 7.46 -14.14 19.06
CA ALA A 315 6.39 -14.81 18.30
C ALA A 315 5.90 -13.92 17.15
N PRO A 316 6.72 -13.74 16.08
CA PRO A 316 6.39 -12.84 14.98
C PRO A 316 5.21 -13.33 14.11
N TYR A 317 4.88 -14.60 14.21
CA TYR A 317 3.77 -15.21 13.47
C TYR A 317 2.65 -15.67 14.41
N THR A 318 1.42 -15.62 13.90
CA THR A 318 0.24 -16.13 14.63
C THR A 318 -0.78 -16.71 13.66
N ASN A 319 -1.80 -17.38 14.17
CA ASN A 319 -2.87 -17.94 13.35
C ASN A 319 -3.99 -16.90 13.14
N MET A 320 -4.50 -16.77 11.92
CA MET A 320 -5.78 -16.12 11.67
C MET A 320 -6.94 -17.06 12.04
N SER A 321 -6.75 -18.36 11.79
CA SER A 321 -7.66 -19.45 12.17
C SER A 321 -6.88 -20.65 12.69
N ASN A 322 -7.38 -21.29 13.75
CA ASN A 322 -6.75 -22.49 14.30
C ASN A 322 -6.79 -23.68 13.34
N SER A 323 -7.70 -23.68 12.34
CA SER A 323 -7.74 -24.71 11.30
C SER A 323 -6.56 -24.64 10.33
N TYR A 324 -5.89 -23.50 10.25
CA TYR A 324 -4.78 -23.24 9.34
C TYR A 324 -3.61 -22.61 10.08
N PRO A 325 -2.91 -23.39 10.95
CA PRO A 325 -1.81 -22.85 11.75
C PRO A 325 -0.67 -22.38 10.85
N TRP A 326 -0.03 -21.27 11.25
CA TRP A 326 1.07 -20.66 10.51
C TRP A 326 2.26 -21.61 10.32
N GLN A 327 2.49 -22.54 11.27
CA GLN A 327 3.55 -23.55 11.19
C GLN A 327 3.41 -24.50 9.98
N ASN A 328 2.19 -24.65 9.48
CA ASN A 328 1.90 -25.47 8.30
C ASN A 328 1.93 -24.65 6.99
N GLN A 329 2.31 -23.38 7.07
CA GLN A 329 2.39 -22.50 5.92
C GLN A 329 3.85 -22.29 5.47
N ARG A 330 4.03 -21.58 4.36
CA ARG A 330 5.34 -21.37 3.74
C ARG A 330 5.92 -20.02 4.17
N PHE A 331 6.13 -19.84 5.50
CA PHE A 331 6.76 -18.66 6.05
C PHE A 331 8.24 -18.93 6.30
N ALA A 332 9.10 -17.99 5.87
CA ALA A 332 10.54 -18.12 6.06
C ALA A 332 11.21 -16.75 6.18
N GLU A 333 12.34 -16.73 6.87
CA GLU A 333 13.19 -15.56 7.04
C GLU A 333 14.64 -15.87 6.61
N TYR A 334 15.39 -14.82 6.24
CA TYR A 334 16.80 -14.96 5.94
C TYR A 334 17.55 -13.64 6.14
N HIS A 335 18.59 -13.65 6.96
CA HIS A 335 19.48 -12.50 7.24
C HIS A 335 18.73 -11.21 7.62
N ASN A 336 17.57 -11.29 8.24
CA ASN A 336 16.91 -10.11 8.78
C ASN A 336 17.69 -9.60 9.99
N PHE A 337 17.58 -8.30 10.26
CA PHE A 337 18.33 -7.65 11.33
C PHE A 337 17.50 -6.58 12.05
N GLY A 338 17.99 -6.11 13.18
CA GLY A 338 17.33 -5.16 14.06
C GLY A 338 16.56 -5.83 15.19
N PRO A 339 16.03 -5.06 16.16
CA PRO A 339 15.47 -5.62 17.41
C PRO A 339 14.28 -6.56 17.18
N GLY A 340 13.43 -6.32 16.17
CA GLY A 340 12.32 -7.20 15.82
C GLY A 340 12.74 -8.47 15.08
N ALA A 341 14.03 -8.61 14.69
CA ALA A 341 14.57 -9.80 14.02
C ALA A 341 15.37 -10.71 14.96
N GLU A 342 15.45 -10.39 16.23
CA GLU A 342 16.19 -11.19 17.20
C GLU A 342 15.58 -12.59 17.34
N ILE A 343 16.43 -13.63 17.21
CA ILE A 343 15.96 -15.03 17.26
C ILE A 343 16.12 -15.52 18.69
N THR A 344 15.11 -15.25 19.52
CA THR A 344 15.06 -15.72 20.92
C THR A 344 14.39 -17.08 21.07
N VAL A 345 13.48 -17.43 20.15
CA VAL A 345 12.74 -18.69 20.09
C VAL A 345 12.83 -19.20 18.64
N PRO A 346 13.85 -20.01 18.31
CA PRO A 346 14.12 -20.43 16.91
C PRO A 346 12.96 -21.12 16.20
N GLU A 347 12.16 -21.92 16.92
CA GLU A 347 10.99 -22.62 16.39
C GLU A 347 9.87 -21.68 15.92
N ASN A 348 9.86 -20.44 16.39
CA ASN A 348 8.91 -19.41 15.97
C ASN A 348 9.40 -18.61 14.76
N ARG A 349 10.64 -18.84 14.30
CA ARG A 349 11.27 -18.04 13.23
C ARG A 349 11.98 -18.94 12.21
N PRO A 350 11.24 -19.58 11.29
CA PRO A 350 11.82 -20.47 10.27
C PRO A 350 12.86 -19.71 9.43
N GLN A 351 14.10 -20.18 9.43
CA GLN A 351 15.20 -19.61 8.66
C GLN A 351 15.48 -20.44 7.41
N LEU A 352 15.72 -19.78 6.26
CA LEU A 352 16.25 -20.44 5.08
C LEU A 352 17.74 -20.75 5.29
N THR A 353 18.18 -21.85 4.70
CA THR A 353 19.62 -22.09 4.48
C THR A 353 20.14 -21.19 3.35
N ASP A 354 21.47 -21.04 3.22
CA ASP A 354 22.08 -20.27 2.14
C ASP A 354 21.66 -20.82 0.76
N GLU A 355 21.63 -22.14 0.58
CA GLU A 355 21.18 -22.81 -0.64
C GLU A 355 19.70 -22.49 -0.95
N GLN A 356 18.81 -22.53 0.04
CA GLN A 356 17.40 -22.19 -0.15
C GLN A 356 17.23 -20.71 -0.50
N ALA A 357 18.04 -19.83 0.10
CA ALA A 357 18.00 -18.39 -0.14
C ALA A 357 18.44 -17.98 -1.56
N GLU A 358 19.21 -18.83 -2.27
CA GLU A 358 19.55 -18.61 -3.68
C GLU A 358 18.32 -18.53 -4.59
N SER A 359 17.26 -19.25 -4.26
CA SER A 359 15.98 -19.23 -4.99
C SER A 359 15.01 -18.13 -4.53
N ALA A 360 15.26 -17.48 -3.40
CA ALA A 360 14.42 -16.40 -2.87
C ALA A 360 14.88 -15.04 -3.41
N THR A 361 14.84 -14.86 -4.73
CA THR A 361 15.25 -13.63 -5.42
C THR A 361 14.13 -13.07 -6.27
N ARG A 362 14.17 -11.75 -6.57
CA ARG A 362 13.19 -11.15 -7.47
C ARG A 362 13.20 -11.79 -8.86
N GLU A 363 14.37 -12.21 -9.33
CA GLU A 363 14.54 -12.91 -10.61
C GLU A 363 13.80 -14.25 -10.62
N ALA A 364 13.86 -15.01 -9.54
CA ALA A 364 13.15 -16.29 -9.41
C ALA A 364 11.63 -16.09 -9.30
N TYR A 365 11.19 -15.04 -8.56
CA TYR A 365 9.77 -14.76 -8.37
C TYR A 365 9.09 -14.17 -9.61
N LEU A 366 9.76 -13.29 -10.33
CA LEU A 366 9.18 -12.57 -11.47
C LEU A 366 9.50 -13.20 -12.84
N GLY A 367 10.35 -14.23 -12.86
CA GLY A 367 10.68 -14.99 -14.07
C GLY A 367 11.37 -14.15 -15.14
N ASP A 368 10.78 -14.05 -16.31
CA ASP A 368 11.27 -13.30 -17.46
C ASP A 368 10.97 -11.79 -17.39
N TRP A 369 10.06 -11.39 -16.54
CA TRP A 369 9.69 -9.98 -16.36
C TRP A 369 10.71 -9.25 -15.49
N ARG A 370 11.24 -8.11 -15.98
CA ARG A 370 12.34 -7.34 -15.38
C ARG A 370 11.92 -5.87 -15.15
N PRO A 371 10.95 -5.57 -14.25
CA PRO A 371 10.43 -4.20 -14.07
C PRO A 371 11.46 -3.20 -13.56
N TRP A 372 12.55 -3.65 -12.93
CA TRP A 372 13.65 -2.79 -12.44
C TRP A 372 14.60 -2.29 -13.54
N LYS A 373 14.53 -2.78 -14.77
CA LYS A 373 15.39 -2.35 -15.89
C LYS A 373 15.00 -0.99 -16.48
N GLY A 374 14.46 -0.10 -15.78
CA GLY A 374 14.06 1.26 -16.17
C GLY A 374 14.08 2.23 -15.01
N GLU A 375 14.73 1.83 -13.91
CA GLU A 375 14.83 2.62 -12.67
C GLU A 375 16.10 3.54 -12.65
N CYS A 376 16.81 3.75 -13.76
CA CYS A 376 17.97 4.64 -13.83
C CYS A 376 17.58 6.08 -14.12
#